data_c17eafcd3275413a86b688a13f50fbe7
#
_entry.id   c17eafcd3275413a86b688a13f50fbe7
#
_cell.length_a   1.000
_cell.length_b   1.000
_cell.length_c   1.000
_cell.angle_alpha   90.00
_cell.angle_beta   90.00
_cell.angle_gamma   90.00
#
_symmetry.space_group_name_H-M   'P 1'
#
loop_
_entity.id
_entity.type
_entity.pdbx_description
1 polymer ?
#
loop_
_entity_poly.entity_id
_entity_poly.type
_entity_poly.pdbx_seq_one_letter_code
_entity_poly.pdbx_strand_id
1 'polypeptide(L)' 'MRCRVCGGTFQTTTTDLPFKVSQQTIVILKSLPVSQCGACREYLIADPVFTKVEKLLASVDTSVELEIIQFAA' A
#
# COMPACT_ATOMS: atom_id res chain seq x y z
N MET A 1 2.12 -18.95 2.15
CA MET A 1 3.36 -18.33 1.65
C MET A 1 4.24 -17.94 2.82
N ARG A 2 5.53 -18.18 2.73
CA ARG A 2 6.45 -17.89 3.83
C ARG A 2 7.18 -16.58 3.62
N CYS A 3 7.40 -15.87 4.72
CA CYS A 3 8.18 -14.65 4.72
C CYS A 3 9.66 -14.97 4.49
N ARG A 4 10.31 -14.27 3.58
CA ARG A 4 11.73 -14.47 3.29
C ARG A 4 12.65 -13.93 4.38
N VAL A 5 12.12 -13.03 5.21
CA VAL A 5 12.92 -12.37 6.24
C VAL A 5 13.00 -13.21 7.50
N CYS A 6 11.87 -13.75 7.96
CA CYS A 6 11.80 -14.44 9.27
C CYS A 6 11.25 -15.86 9.19
N GLY A 7 10.78 -16.31 8.01
CA GLY A 7 10.17 -17.63 7.85
C GLY A 7 8.73 -17.72 8.35
N GLY A 8 8.13 -16.63 8.80
CA GLY A 8 6.76 -16.63 9.26
C GLY A 8 5.75 -16.76 8.11
N THR A 9 4.48 -16.78 8.44
CA THR A 9 3.40 -16.96 7.47
C THR A 9 2.71 -15.63 7.19
N PHE A 10 2.45 -15.36 5.90
CA PHE A 10 1.68 -14.17 5.49
C PHE A 10 0.19 -14.40 5.69
N GLN A 11 -0.50 -13.34 6.12
CA GLN A 11 -1.95 -13.32 6.26
C GLN A 11 -2.50 -12.13 5.48
N THR A 12 -3.65 -12.32 4.83
CA THR A 12 -4.32 -11.24 4.12
C THR A 12 -4.96 -10.29 5.12
N THR A 13 -4.69 -8.99 4.96
CA THR A 13 -5.28 -7.97 5.81
C THR A 13 -5.40 -6.67 5.03
N THR A 14 -5.93 -5.63 5.65
CA THR A 14 -5.95 -4.29 5.08
C THR A 14 -5.18 -3.35 5.98
N THR A 15 -4.54 -2.35 5.37
CA THR A 15 -3.79 -1.36 6.12
C THR A 15 -3.81 -0.01 5.41
N ASP A 16 -3.40 1.03 6.10
CA ASP A 16 -3.27 2.36 5.54
C ASP A 16 -1.79 2.61 5.30
N LEU A 17 -1.42 2.91 4.05
CA LEU A 17 -0.03 3.13 3.67
C LEU A 17 0.17 4.50 3.03
N PRO A 18 1.24 5.21 3.42
CA PRO A 18 1.60 6.45 2.76
C PRO A 18 2.43 6.19 1.51
N PHE A 19 2.18 6.97 0.46
CA PHE A 19 2.97 6.94 -0.77
C PHE A 19 3.36 8.37 -1.13
N LYS A 20 4.66 8.59 -1.34
CA LYS A 20 5.15 9.89 -1.76
C LYS A 20 5.14 9.94 -3.29
N VAL A 21 4.27 10.79 -3.87
CA VAL A 21 4.14 10.91 -5.33
C VAL A 21 5.00 12.03 -5.92
N SER A 22 5.38 13.00 -5.09
CA SER A 22 6.30 14.06 -5.48
C SER A 22 7.00 14.57 -4.23
N GLN A 23 7.90 15.53 -4.38
CA GLN A 23 8.61 16.09 -3.22
C GLN A 23 7.68 16.73 -2.21
N GLN A 24 6.52 17.17 -2.64
CA GLN A 24 5.58 17.93 -1.80
C GLN A 24 4.29 17.18 -1.50
N THR A 25 4.02 16.08 -2.21
CA THR A 25 2.72 15.42 -2.13
C THR A 25 2.85 14.01 -1.58
N ILE A 26 2.12 13.73 -0.50
CA ILE A 26 2.02 12.42 0.11
C ILE A 26 0.56 11.98 0.00
N VAL A 27 0.35 10.75 -0.47
CA VAL A 27 -0.98 10.15 -0.56
C VAL A 27 -1.06 9.00 0.43
N ILE A 28 -2.11 9.00 1.25
CA ILE A 28 -2.39 7.88 2.15
C ILE A 28 -3.53 7.08 1.55
N LEU A 29 -3.23 5.82 1.20
CA LEU A 29 -4.26 4.90 0.71
C LEU A 29 -4.79 4.10 1.89
N LYS A 30 -6.07 4.25 2.18
CA LYS A 30 -6.74 3.59 3.30
C LYS A 30 -7.38 2.29 2.85
N SER A 31 -7.36 1.30 3.74
CA SER A 31 -7.95 -0.02 3.51
C SER A 31 -7.33 -0.74 2.31
N LEU A 32 -6.02 -0.58 2.14
CA LEU A 32 -5.29 -1.25 1.08
C LEU A 32 -5.10 -2.73 1.42
N PRO A 33 -5.54 -3.65 0.54
CA PRO A 33 -5.34 -5.07 0.82
C PRO A 33 -3.87 -5.45 0.64
N VAL A 34 -3.32 -6.11 1.65
CA VAL A 34 -1.92 -6.55 1.66
C VAL A 34 -1.83 -7.94 2.26
N SER A 35 -0.71 -8.61 2.02
CA SER A 35 -0.34 -9.82 2.75
C SER A 35 0.74 -9.44 3.74
N GLN A 36 0.50 -9.65 5.03
CA GLN A 36 1.42 -9.25 6.08
C GLN A 36 1.92 -10.45 6.85
N CYS A 37 3.22 -10.48 7.13
CA CYS A 37 3.81 -11.50 7.97
C CYS A 37 3.42 -11.24 9.43
N GLY A 38 2.89 -12.27 10.11
CA GLY A 38 2.48 -12.14 11.49
C GLY A 38 3.65 -12.04 12.48
N ALA A 39 4.85 -12.42 12.07
CA ALA A 39 6.03 -12.43 12.94
C ALA A 39 6.85 -11.15 12.84
N CYS A 40 7.27 -10.76 11.62
CA CYS A 40 8.13 -9.58 11.43
C CYS A 40 7.39 -8.37 10.86
N ARG A 41 6.12 -8.51 10.53
CA ARG A 41 5.25 -7.46 9.99
C ARG A 41 5.64 -6.94 8.61
N GLU A 42 6.50 -7.65 7.90
CA GLU A 42 6.73 -7.34 6.50
C GLU A 42 5.44 -7.54 5.70
N TYR A 43 5.21 -6.69 4.70
CA TYR A 43 4.05 -6.90 3.85
C TYR A 43 4.39 -6.91 2.38
N LEU A 44 3.53 -7.61 1.64
CA LEU A 44 3.60 -7.68 0.19
C LEU A 44 2.28 -7.18 -0.38
N ILE A 45 2.38 -6.47 -1.50
CA ILE A 45 1.22 -6.04 -2.27
C ILE A 45 1.18 -6.88 -3.53
N ALA A 46 0.04 -7.55 -3.76
CA ALA A 46 -0.12 -8.39 -4.96
C ALA A 46 -0.07 -7.51 -6.22
N ASP A 47 0.45 -8.07 -7.33
CA ASP A 47 0.61 -7.32 -8.57
C ASP A 47 -0.67 -6.65 -9.06
N PRO A 48 -1.85 -7.33 -9.09
CA PRO A 48 -3.08 -6.65 -9.51
C PRO A 48 -3.46 -5.47 -8.63
N VAL A 49 -3.21 -5.57 -7.32
CA VAL A 49 -3.46 -4.47 -6.39
C VAL A 49 -2.47 -3.35 -6.64
N PHE A 50 -1.19 -3.67 -6.82
CA PHE A 50 -0.16 -2.67 -7.05
C PHE A 50 -0.41 -1.90 -8.35
N THR A 51 -0.91 -2.56 -9.39
CA THR A 51 -1.29 -1.89 -10.64
C THR A 51 -2.38 -0.85 -10.40
N LYS A 52 -3.38 -1.16 -9.57
CA LYS A 52 -4.41 -0.19 -9.21
C LYS A 52 -3.85 0.96 -8.40
N VAL A 53 -2.93 0.67 -7.49
CA VAL A 53 -2.24 1.69 -6.70
C VAL A 53 -1.52 2.67 -7.63
N GLU A 54 -0.77 2.17 -8.59
CA GLU A 54 -0.05 3.01 -9.54
C GLU A 54 -1.00 3.93 -10.32
N LYS A 55 -2.14 3.41 -10.75
CA LYS A 55 -3.14 4.21 -11.47
C LYS A 55 -3.73 5.30 -10.58
N LEU A 56 -4.03 4.97 -9.33
CA LEU A 56 -4.54 5.96 -8.38
C LEU A 56 -3.53 7.07 -8.13
N LEU A 57 -2.27 6.70 -7.92
CA LEU A 57 -1.22 7.67 -7.65
C LEU A 57 -0.95 8.56 -8.87
N ALA A 58 -1.08 8.02 -10.08
CA ALA A 58 -0.90 8.79 -11.30
C ALA A 58 -1.98 9.84 -11.52
N SER A 59 -3.17 9.66 -10.93
CA SER A 59 -4.29 10.58 -11.08
C SER A 59 -4.38 11.62 -9.96
N VAL A 60 -3.48 11.58 -8.99
CA VAL A 60 -3.49 12.51 -7.86
C VAL A 60 -3.03 13.89 -8.30
N ASP A 61 -3.69 14.92 -7.77
CA ASP A 61 -3.29 16.31 -7.99
C ASP A 61 -2.04 16.61 -7.17
N THR A 62 -0.92 16.84 -7.85
CA THR A 62 0.37 17.09 -7.21
C THR A 62 0.50 18.51 -6.62
N SER A 63 -0.51 19.36 -6.78
CA SER A 63 -0.55 20.66 -6.11
C SER A 63 -0.97 20.55 -4.64
N VAL A 64 -1.51 19.40 -4.23
CA VAL A 64 -1.96 19.13 -2.86
C VAL A 64 -0.82 18.52 -2.07
N GLU A 65 -0.62 18.95 -0.82
CA GLU A 65 0.45 18.41 0.03
C GLU A 65 0.10 17.04 0.58
N LEU A 66 -1.18 16.82 0.92
CA LEU A 66 -1.64 15.56 1.49
C LEU A 66 -2.99 15.19 0.91
N GLU A 67 -3.08 13.97 0.42
CA GLU A 67 -4.33 13.41 -0.09
C GLU A 67 -4.60 12.09 0.63
N ILE A 68 -5.84 11.89 1.07
CA ILE A 68 -6.25 10.63 1.69
C ILE A 68 -7.30 10.00 0.80
N ILE A 69 -7.01 8.79 0.32
CA ILE A 69 -7.87 8.08 -0.63
C ILE A 69 -8.24 6.73 -0.05
N GLN A 70 -9.54 6.43 -0.06
CA GLN A 70 -10.04 5.10 0.29
C GLN A 70 -9.81 4.17 -0.89
N PHE A 71 -9.02 3.10 -0.70
CA PHE A 71 -8.81 2.13 -1.76
C PHE A 71 -10.09 1.31 -1.96
N ALA A 72 -10.57 1.26 -3.19
CA ALA A 72 -11.72 0.45 -3.58
C ALA A 72 -11.23 -0.73 -4.41
N ALA A 73 -11.49 -1.92 -3.92
CA ALA A 73 -11.08 -3.16 -4.61
C ALA A 73 -11.94 -3.43 -5.83
#